data_c8de2b1a67c906b63efaf49cfcf942e4
#
_entry.id   c8de2b1a67c906b63efaf49cfcf942e4
#
_cell.length_a   1.000
_cell.length_b   1.000
_cell.length_c   1.000
_cell.angle_alpha   90.00
_cell.angle_beta   90.00
_cell.angle_gamma   90.00
#
_symmetry.space_group_name_H-M   'P 1'
#
loop_
_entity.id
_entity.type
_entity.pdbx_description
1 polymer ?
#
loop_
_entity_poly.entity_id
_entity_poly.type
_entity_poly.pdbx_seq_one_letter_code
_entity_poly.pdbx_strand_id
1 'polypeptide(L)'
;RNNPSFAVVNEDLEDVGTVHVDEQNACYEIFTPKLRIRVNKSPFNLQIFDKYQKLLFSDYADKGHISNGLRKLEYKTLRRDEHFFGLGEKTGKLDRRGEAYKMWNSDKPCYSAVEDPLYKSIPFFMSSYRYGIFLDNTYKTEFKFGTESRDYYSFEAPGGEMIYYFIFGKDYKEIMKQYVDLTGKPIMPPKWALGFAQCRGLL
;
A
#
# COMPACT_ATOMS: atom_id res chain seq x y z
N ARG A 1 -9.82 -14.40 5.94
CA ARG A 1 -9.02 -13.76 6.97
C ARG A 1 -9.12 -14.53 8.28
N ASN A 2 -7.98 -15.00 8.83
CA ASN A 2 -7.97 -15.80 10.05
C ASN A 2 -7.92 -14.95 11.33
N ASN A 3 -7.42 -13.70 11.23
CA ASN A 3 -7.29 -12.79 12.35
C ASN A 3 -7.94 -11.43 12.05
N PRO A 4 -8.56 -10.77 13.05
CA PRO A 4 -9.09 -9.41 12.88
C PRO A 4 -7.95 -8.42 12.58
N SER A 5 -8.24 -7.40 11.79
CA SER A 5 -7.30 -6.28 11.60
C SER A 5 -7.27 -5.38 12.82
N PHE A 6 -6.09 -4.83 13.11
CA PHE A 6 -5.95 -3.75 14.07
C PHE A 6 -6.15 -2.37 13.43
N ALA A 7 -6.14 -2.29 12.10
CA ALA A 7 -6.19 -1.04 11.37
C ALA A 7 -7.46 -0.85 10.53
N VAL A 8 -8.12 -1.94 10.13
CA VAL A 8 -9.36 -1.88 9.36
C VAL A 8 -10.54 -1.87 10.32
N VAL A 9 -11.28 -0.77 10.33
CA VAL A 9 -12.46 -0.58 11.21
C VAL A 9 -13.79 -0.80 10.48
N ASN A 10 -13.77 -0.77 9.15
CA ASN A 10 -14.95 -0.92 8.33
C ASN A 10 -14.66 -1.95 7.22
N GLU A 11 -15.13 -3.18 7.43
CA GLU A 11 -15.02 -4.25 6.44
C GLU A 11 -16.21 -4.23 5.45
N ASP A 12 -17.35 -3.66 5.88
CA ASP A 12 -18.53 -3.45 5.06
C ASP A 12 -18.47 -2.07 4.38
N LEU A 13 -17.57 -1.94 3.42
CA LEU A 13 -17.53 -0.76 2.57
C LEU A 13 -18.83 -0.67 1.78
N GLU A 14 -19.40 0.53 1.66
CA GLU A 14 -20.62 0.79 0.89
C GLU A 14 -20.55 0.09 -0.47
N ASP A 15 -21.65 -0.54 -0.85
CA ASP A 15 -21.77 -1.25 -2.12
C ASP A 15 -21.39 -0.33 -3.29
N VAL A 16 -20.24 -0.61 -3.88
CA VAL A 16 -19.72 0.15 -5.03
C VAL A 16 -20.41 -0.23 -6.35
N GLY A 17 -21.52 -0.91 -6.27
CA GLY A 17 -22.31 -1.40 -7.41
C GLY A 17 -22.08 -2.87 -7.71
N THR A 18 -22.71 -3.34 -8.79
CA THR A 18 -22.68 -4.74 -9.17
C THR A 18 -21.27 -5.18 -9.55
N VAL A 19 -20.74 -6.18 -8.86
CA VAL A 19 -19.53 -6.90 -9.24
C VAL A 19 -19.92 -8.09 -10.09
N HIS A 20 -19.38 -8.18 -11.29
CA HIS A 20 -19.54 -9.32 -12.16
C HIS A 20 -18.23 -10.11 -12.25
N VAL A 21 -18.31 -11.42 -12.07
CA VAL A 21 -17.16 -12.33 -12.17
C VAL A 21 -17.41 -13.31 -13.31
N ASP A 22 -16.48 -13.32 -14.27
CA ASP A 22 -16.46 -14.27 -15.39
C ASP A 22 -15.27 -15.22 -15.18
N GLU A 23 -15.59 -16.50 -14.99
CA GLU A 23 -14.56 -17.53 -14.86
C GLU A 23 -14.27 -18.16 -16.21
N GLN A 24 -13.02 -18.02 -16.66
CA GLN A 24 -12.49 -18.64 -17.86
C GLN A 24 -11.51 -19.75 -17.50
N ASN A 25 -11.13 -20.58 -18.47
CA ASN A 25 -10.20 -21.69 -18.24
C ASN A 25 -8.86 -21.22 -17.66
N ALA A 26 -8.32 -20.11 -18.16
CA ALA A 26 -6.98 -19.63 -17.81
C ALA A 26 -7.00 -18.48 -16.77
N CYS A 27 -8.13 -17.78 -16.59
CA CYS A 27 -8.19 -16.59 -15.73
C CYS A 27 -9.60 -16.37 -15.15
N TYR A 28 -9.66 -15.51 -14.14
CA TYR A 28 -10.87 -14.82 -13.73
C TYR A 28 -10.84 -13.40 -14.25
N GLU A 29 -11.96 -12.93 -14.79
CA GLU A 29 -12.20 -11.51 -15.10
C GLU A 29 -13.26 -10.98 -14.15
N ILE A 30 -12.89 -9.96 -13.37
CA ILE A 30 -13.77 -9.33 -12.40
C ILE A 30 -14.02 -7.90 -12.85
N PHE A 31 -15.27 -7.55 -12.99
CA PHE A 31 -15.73 -6.24 -13.46
C PHE A 31 -16.44 -5.49 -12.33
N THR A 32 -16.03 -4.27 -12.12
CA THR A 32 -16.72 -3.30 -11.28
C THR A 32 -17.08 -2.08 -12.14
N PRO A 33 -17.90 -1.12 -11.67
CA PRO A 33 -18.20 0.09 -12.44
C PRO A 33 -16.98 0.94 -12.80
N LYS A 34 -15.85 0.80 -12.08
CA LYS A 34 -14.64 1.60 -12.27
C LYS A 34 -13.43 0.80 -12.77
N LEU A 35 -13.38 -0.49 -12.50
CA LEU A 35 -12.20 -1.33 -12.69
C LEU A 35 -12.54 -2.63 -13.40
N ARG A 36 -11.57 -3.13 -14.15
CA ARG A 36 -11.49 -4.52 -14.60
C ARG A 36 -10.26 -5.16 -13.98
N ILE A 37 -10.45 -6.32 -13.38
CA ILE A 37 -9.39 -7.06 -12.69
C ILE A 37 -9.25 -8.41 -13.37
N ARG A 38 -8.04 -8.73 -13.82
CA ARG A 38 -7.72 -10.05 -14.38
C ARG A 38 -6.81 -10.79 -13.41
N VAL A 39 -7.21 -12.02 -13.09
CA VAL A 39 -6.42 -12.93 -12.26
C VAL A 39 -6.12 -14.17 -13.09
N ASN A 40 -4.91 -14.28 -13.61
CA ASN A 40 -4.46 -15.49 -14.30
C ASN A 40 -4.25 -16.61 -13.28
N LYS A 41 -4.68 -17.83 -13.63
CA LYS A 41 -4.61 -19.01 -12.74
C LYS A 41 -3.23 -19.65 -12.73
N SER A 42 -2.57 -19.74 -13.89
CA SER A 42 -1.24 -20.35 -14.01
C SER A 42 -0.49 -19.79 -15.22
N PRO A 43 0.70 -19.16 -15.04
CA PRO A 43 1.20 -18.73 -13.73
C PRO A 43 0.24 -17.70 -13.08
N PHE A 44 0.21 -17.68 -11.75
CA PHE A 44 -0.60 -16.70 -11.03
C PHE A 44 -0.09 -15.29 -11.33
N ASN A 45 -1.00 -14.41 -11.75
CA ASN A 45 -0.65 -13.01 -12.07
C ASN A 45 -1.90 -12.15 -11.97
N LEU A 46 -1.80 -11.04 -11.26
CA LEU A 46 -2.85 -10.06 -11.07
C LEU A 46 -2.62 -8.83 -11.93
N GLN A 47 -3.65 -8.39 -12.64
CA GLN A 47 -3.65 -7.16 -13.42
C GLN A 47 -4.92 -6.36 -13.13
N ILE A 48 -4.80 -5.05 -12.95
CA ILE A 48 -5.92 -4.14 -12.70
C ILE A 48 -5.91 -3.02 -13.73
N PHE A 49 -7.04 -2.85 -14.40
CA PHE A 49 -7.27 -1.86 -15.44
C PHE A 49 -8.38 -0.90 -15.02
N ASP A 50 -8.33 0.33 -15.49
CA ASP A 50 -9.46 1.24 -15.39
C ASP A 50 -10.56 0.90 -16.42
N LYS A 51 -11.67 1.61 -16.35
CA LYS A 51 -12.80 1.44 -17.29
C LYS A 51 -12.45 1.75 -18.75
N TYR A 52 -11.32 2.42 -19.01
CA TYR A 52 -10.81 2.71 -20.34
C TYR A 52 -9.75 1.72 -20.83
N GLN A 53 -9.60 0.58 -20.13
CA GLN A 53 -8.62 -0.47 -20.39
C GLN A 53 -7.15 -0.02 -20.21
N LYS A 54 -6.92 1.07 -19.51
CA LYS A 54 -5.56 1.49 -19.12
C LYS A 54 -5.10 0.63 -17.96
N LEU A 55 -3.95 -0.04 -18.10
CA LEU A 55 -3.34 -0.83 -17.03
C LEU A 55 -2.89 0.10 -15.89
N LEU A 56 -3.43 -0.07 -14.70
CA LEU A 56 -3.10 0.70 -13.51
C LEU A 56 -2.06 0.01 -12.65
N PHE A 57 -2.19 -1.30 -12.49
CA PHE A 57 -1.41 -2.10 -11.56
C PHE A 57 -1.25 -3.51 -12.12
N SER A 58 -0.08 -4.10 -11.98
CA SER A 58 0.13 -5.50 -12.36
C SER A 58 1.24 -6.13 -11.55
N ASP A 59 1.13 -7.43 -11.38
CA ASP A 59 2.24 -8.24 -10.92
C ASP A 59 3.41 -8.16 -11.90
N TYR A 60 4.63 -8.26 -11.38
CA TYR A 60 5.83 -8.26 -12.20
C TYR A 60 6.07 -9.67 -12.75
N ALA A 61 5.79 -9.84 -14.05
CA ALA A 61 5.99 -11.07 -14.81
C ALA A 61 5.76 -12.36 -13.97
N ASP A 62 6.75 -13.22 -13.87
CA ASP A 62 6.68 -14.53 -13.19
C ASP A 62 7.00 -14.45 -11.69
N LYS A 63 7.20 -13.24 -11.14
CA LYS A 63 7.58 -13.02 -9.74
C LYS A 63 6.50 -12.27 -8.95
N GLY A 64 5.26 -12.25 -9.41
CA GLY A 64 4.20 -11.45 -8.76
C GLY A 64 4.07 -11.71 -7.28
N HIS A 65 3.95 -12.97 -6.90
CA HIS A 65 3.85 -13.41 -5.52
C HIS A 65 4.86 -14.52 -5.22
N ILE A 66 5.64 -14.35 -4.15
CA ILE A 66 6.57 -15.35 -3.68
C ILE A 66 6.31 -15.63 -2.20
N SER A 67 6.14 -16.91 -1.86
CA SER A 67 6.07 -17.37 -0.47
C SER A 67 7.22 -18.33 -0.19
N ASN A 68 8.01 -18.03 0.83
CA ASN A 68 9.09 -18.88 1.32
C ASN A 68 8.93 -19.06 2.84
N GLY A 69 8.24 -20.14 3.21
CA GLY A 69 7.84 -20.37 4.60
C GLY A 69 6.94 -19.25 5.12
N LEU A 70 7.39 -18.56 6.17
CA LEU A 70 6.62 -17.45 6.77
C LEU A 70 6.75 -16.15 5.99
N ARG A 71 7.85 -15.96 5.27
CA ARG A 71 8.14 -14.74 4.51
C ARG A 71 7.33 -14.71 3.21
N LYS A 72 6.71 -13.59 2.94
CA LYS A 72 5.92 -13.33 1.74
C LYS A 72 6.39 -12.05 1.06
N LEU A 73 6.47 -12.08 -0.25
CA LEU A 73 6.94 -10.98 -1.08
C LEU A 73 5.96 -10.76 -2.23
N GLU A 74 5.70 -9.50 -2.52
CA GLU A 74 4.93 -9.04 -3.68
C GLU A 74 5.83 -8.19 -4.57
N TYR A 75 5.90 -8.55 -5.84
CA TYR A 75 6.62 -7.81 -6.87
C TYR A 75 5.63 -7.25 -7.88
N LYS A 76 5.66 -5.94 -8.06
CA LYS A 76 4.74 -5.23 -8.94
C LYS A 76 5.52 -4.48 -10.01
N THR A 77 4.99 -4.47 -11.23
CA THR A 77 5.60 -3.76 -12.34
C THR A 77 5.75 -2.28 -12.01
N LEU A 78 6.96 -1.74 -12.17
CA LEU A 78 7.27 -0.33 -11.99
C LEU A 78 7.35 0.34 -13.35
N ARG A 79 6.49 1.32 -13.60
CA ARG A 79 6.54 2.09 -14.84
C ARG A 79 7.61 3.16 -14.78
N ARG A 80 8.11 3.54 -15.94
CA ARG A 80 9.23 4.48 -16.07
C ARG A 80 8.94 5.85 -15.42
N ASP A 81 7.72 6.31 -15.51
CA ASP A 81 7.23 7.60 -15.01
C ASP A 81 6.32 7.49 -13.76
N GLU A 82 6.39 6.38 -13.05
CA GLU A 82 5.60 6.16 -11.84
C GLU A 82 6.33 6.71 -10.61
N HIS A 83 5.61 7.47 -9.80
CA HIS A 83 6.07 8.09 -8.56
C HIS A 83 5.20 7.65 -7.39
N PHE A 84 5.77 7.62 -6.18
CA PHE A 84 5.11 7.11 -5.00
C PHE A 84 5.19 8.09 -3.84
N PHE A 85 4.09 8.19 -3.05
CA PHE A 85 3.95 9.13 -1.94
C PHE A 85 3.31 8.43 -0.74
N GLY A 86 3.79 8.68 0.47
CA GLY A 86 3.21 8.13 1.69
C GLY A 86 4.20 7.47 2.64
N LEU A 87 3.78 6.37 3.28
CA LEU A 87 4.48 5.54 4.26
C LEU A 87 4.61 6.17 5.66
N GLY A 88 3.86 7.23 5.95
CA GLY A 88 3.87 7.89 7.25
C GLY A 88 5.05 8.84 7.43
N GLU A 89 5.57 8.91 8.64
CA GLU A 89 6.67 9.78 9.00
C GLU A 89 8.00 9.14 8.57
N LYS A 90 8.50 9.58 7.43
CA LYS A 90 9.72 9.10 6.81
C LYS A 90 10.59 10.26 6.36
N THR A 91 11.88 10.12 6.53
CA THR A 91 12.87 11.06 6.01
C THR A 91 12.99 10.99 4.48
N GLY A 92 13.86 11.80 3.92
CA GLY A 92 14.14 11.81 2.49
C GLY A 92 13.16 12.63 1.67
N LYS A 93 13.07 12.31 0.39
CA LYS A 93 12.26 13.04 -0.59
C LYS A 93 10.77 12.74 -0.45
N LEU A 94 9.92 13.64 -0.92
CA LEU A 94 8.48 13.39 -1.02
C LEU A 94 8.17 12.22 -1.94
N ASP A 95 8.83 12.16 -3.10
CA ASP A 95 8.77 11.01 -4.01
C ASP A 95 9.63 9.87 -3.45
N ARG A 96 9.01 8.73 -3.22
CA ARG A 96 9.63 7.53 -2.66
C ARG A 96 10.33 6.64 -3.70
N ARG A 97 10.23 7.00 -4.99
CA ARG A 97 10.90 6.24 -6.06
C ARG A 97 12.42 6.20 -5.86
N GLY A 98 13.00 5.01 -6.00
CA GLY A 98 14.42 4.76 -5.80
C GLY A 98 14.83 4.53 -4.35
N GLU A 99 13.87 4.53 -3.42
CA GLU A 99 14.12 4.39 -1.98
C GLU A 99 13.48 3.12 -1.41
N ALA A 100 13.96 2.69 -0.24
CA ALA A 100 13.40 1.59 0.54
C ALA A 100 13.06 2.05 1.95
N TYR A 101 11.96 1.53 2.51
CA TYR A 101 11.45 1.94 3.80
C TYR A 101 10.94 0.75 4.62
N LYS A 102 11.28 0.74 5.90
CA LYS A 102 10.85 -0.27 6.87
C LYS A 102 9.66 0.26 7.68
N MET A 103 8.64 -0.56 7.81
CA MET A 103 7.49 -0.28 8.67
C MET A 103 7.75 -0.86 10.06
N TRP A 104 8.36 -0.05 10.89
CA TRP A 104 8.67 -0.39 12.28
C TRP A 104 8.85 0.89 13.09
N ASN A 105 7.98 1.10 14.08
CA ASN A 105 8.08 2.30 14.92
C ASN A 105 9.31 2.19 15.81
N SER A 106 10.21 3.15 15.69
CA SER A 106 11.50 3.18 16.40
C SER A 106 11.74 4.55 16.99
N ASP A 107 12.12 4.57 18.26
CA ASP A 107 12.59 5.79 18.93
C ASP A 107 14.01 6.10 18.44
N LYS A 108 14.14 7.20 17.72
CA LYS A 108 15.39 7.65 17.08
C LYS A 108 15.63 9.12 17.36
N PRO A 109 16.15 9.45 18.57
CA PRO A 109 16.49 10.83 18.88
C PRO A 109 17.60 11.33 17.95
N CYS A 110 17.53 12.58 17.54
CA CYS A 110 18.53 13.22 16.68
C CYS A 110 18.77 12.51 15.33
N TYR A 111 17.69 12.01 14.70
CA TYR A 111 17.79 11.30 13.43
C TYR A 111 18.31 12.17 12.29
N SER A 112 19.01 11.56 11.37
CA SER A 112 19.53 12.18 10.15
C SER A 112 18.45 12.24 9.04
N ALA A 113 18.73 13.01 7.99
CA ALA A 113 17.83 13.12 6.82
C ALA A 113 17.64 11.82 6.01
N VAL A 114 18.38 10.77 6.33
CA VAL A 114 18.33 9.45 5.65
C VAL A 114 17.99 8.31 6.61
N GLU A 115 17.62 8.63 7.85
CA GLU A 115 17.31 7.62 8.86
C GLU A 115 15.97 6.93 8.60
N ASP A 116 15.95 5.61 8.66
CA ASP A 116 14.74 4.76 8.63
C ASP A 116 15.03 3.46 9.41
N PRO A 117 14.12 2.95 10.21
CA PRO A 117 12.76 3.46 10.51
C PRO A 117 12.72 4.57 11.57
N LEU A 118 11.60 5.30 11.62
CA LEU A 118 11.31 6.37 12.57
C LEU A 118 10.07 6.07 13.43
N TYR A 119 9.54 7.11 14.10
CA TYR A 119 8.50 7.02 15.12
C TYR A 119 7.15 6.53 14.61
N LYS A 120 6.76 6.86 13.35
CA LYS A 120 5.45 6.54 12.82
C LYS A 120 5.53 5.89 11.44
N SER A 121 5.14 4.62 11.39
CA SER A 121 5.06 3.85 10.15
C SER A 121 3.60 3.64 9.78
N ILE A 122 3.23 4.02 8.54
CA ILE A 122 1.91 3.80 7.98
C ILE A 122 2.11 3.03 6.68
N PRO A 123 1.77 1.74 6.60
CA PRO A 123 2.03 0.89 5.44
C PRO A 123 1.04 1.18 4.30
N PHE A 124 0.90 2.46 3.98
CA PHE A 124 0.04 2.99 2.92
C PHE A 124 0.82 3.94 2.04
N PHE A 125 0.76 3.72 0.74
CA PHE A 125 1.29 4.66 -0.25
C PHE A 125 0.31 4.88 -1.39
N MET A 126 0.48 5.99 -2.10
CA MET A 126 -0.25 6.34 -3.32
C MET A 126 0.71 6.40 -4.50
N SER A 127 0.25 5.92 -5.65
CA SER A 127 0.95 6.01 -6.93
C SER A 127 0.43 7.20 -7.77
N SER A 128 1.33 7.79 -8.58
CA SER A 128 0.96 8.77 -9.62
C SER A 128 -0.02 8.21 -10.66
N TYR A 129 -0.21 6.89 -10.71
CA TYR A 129 -1.22 6.21 -11.53
C TYR A 129 -2.61 6.14 -10.87
N ARG A 130 -2.86 6.96 -9.80
CA ARG A 130 -4.15 7.14 -9.12
C ARG A 130 -4.66 5.89 -8.42
N TYR A 131 -3.77 5.13 -7.84
CA TYR A 131 -4.12 4.07 -6.90
C TYR A 131 -3.33 4.23 -5.60
N GLY A 132 -3.84 3.64 -4.55
CA GLY A 132 -3.15 3.45 -3.29
C GLY A 132 -3.06 1.97 -2.94
N ILE A 133 -2.02 1.60 -2.22
CA ILE A 133 -1.88 0.28 -1.60
C ILE A 133 -1.75 0.46 -0.09
N PHE A 134 -2.62 -0.21 0.64
CA PHE A 134 -2.52 -0.36 2.09
C PHE A 134 -2.21 -1.81 2.42
N LEU A 135 -1.07 -2.07 3.05
CA LEU A 135 -0.66 -3.39 3.51
C LEU A 135 -1.10 -3.61 4.95
N ASP A 136 -2.09 -4.47 5.14
CA ASP A 136 -2.62 -4.82 6.47
C ASP A 136 -1.84 -5.99 7.08
N ASN A 137 -0.66 -5.67 7.58
CA ASN A 137 0.23 -6.62 8.23
C ASN A 137 0.98 -5.91 9.37
N THR A 138 1.01 -6.52 10.56
CA THR A 138 1.62 -5.94 11.77
C THR A 138 3.08 -6.34 12.00
N TYR A 139 3.64 -7.18 11.14
CA TYR A 139 5.06 -7.51 11.21
C TYR A 139 5.92 -6.35 10.69
N LYS A 140 7.22 -6.44 10.90
CA LYS A 140 8.20 -5.51 10.34
C LYS A 140 8.27 -5.68 8.83
N THR A 141 7.43 -4.95 8.12
CA THR A 141 7.36 -5.00 6.65
C THR A 141 8.35 -4.04 6.01
N GLU A 142 8.67 -4.26 4.74
CA GLU A 142 9.56 -3.40 3.98
C GLU A 142 8.96 -3.11 2.59
N PHE A 143 9.09 -1.85 2.16
CA PHE A 143 8.70 -1.38 0.82
C PHE A 143 9.95 -0.93 0.07
N LYS A 144 10.12 -1.36 -1.18
CA LYS A 144 11.26 -1.04 -2.04
C LYS A 144 10.75 -0.53 -3.39
N PHE A 145 10.93 0.76 -3.65
CA PHE A 145 10.40 1.41 -4.86
C PHE A 145 11.45 1.50 -5.98
N GLY A 146 11.84 0.35 -6.53
CA GLY A 146 12.81 0.31 -7.61
C GLY A 146 14.27 0.35 -7.16
N THR A 147 14.58 0.00 -5.91
CA THR A 147 15.96 -0.06 -5.40
C THR A 147 16.72 -1.29 -5.89
N GLU A 148 16.02 -2.39 -6.17
CA GLU A 148 16.60 -3.64 -6.64
C GLU A 148 16.60 -3.74 -8.17
N SER A 149 15.59 -3.15 -8.82
CA SER A 149 15.42 -3.09 -10.26
C SER A 149 14.60 -1.87 -10.65
N ARG A 150 14.82 -1.35 -11.85
CA ARG A 150 14.01 -0.26 -12.42
C ARG A 150 12.66 -0.73 -12.99
N ASP A 151 12.47 -2.06 -13.06
CA ASP A 151 11.31 -2.68 -13.71
C ASP A 151 10.23 -3.08 -12.71
N TYR A 152 10.55 -3.14 -11.41
CA TYR A 152 9.59 -3.49 -10.38
C TYR A 152 9.81 -2.73 -9.07
N TYR A 153 8.75 -2.61 -8.33
CA TYR A 153 8.78 -2.31 -6.90
C TYR A 153 8.24 -3.52 -6.12
N SER A 154 8.60 -3.60 -4.84
CA SER A 154 8.21 -4.72 -4.00
C SER A 154 7.82 -4.30 -2.61
N PHE A 155 7.02 -5.13 -1.96
CA PHE A 155 6.79 -5.07 -0.53
C PHE A 155 6.78 -6.47 0.06
N GLU A 156 7.27 -6.58 1.29
CA GLU A 156 7.47 -7.87 1.93
C GLU A 156 7.06 -7.86 3.39
N ALA A 157 6.65 -9.05 3.87
CA ALA A 157 6.37 -9.32 5.26
C ALA A 157 7.15 -10.58 5.70
N PRO A 158 7.89 -10.55 6.81
CA PRO A 158 8.60 -11.71 7.32
C PRO A 158 7.68 -12.75 7.96
N GLY A 159 6.40 -12.43 8.14
CA GLY A 159 5.39 -13.31 8.70
C GLY A 159 3.98 -12.74 8.55
N GLY A 160 2.98 -13.49 8.99
CA GLY A 160 1.58 -13.12 8.89
C GLY A 160 0.97 -13.37 7.51
N GLU A 161 -0.24 -12.87 7.31
CA GLU A 161 -0.93 -12.94 6.02
C GLU A 161 -0.51 -11.77 5.14
N MET A 162 -0.42 -12.00 3.82
CA MET A 162 -0.17 -10.95 2.84
C MET A 162 -1.51 -10.37 2.39
N ILE A 163 -2.11 -9.55 3.26
CA ILE A 163 -3.36 -8.85 2.96
C ILE A 163 -3.03 -7.42 2.59
N TYR A 164 -3.41 -7.00 1.39
CA TYR A 164 -3.32 -5.62 1.00
C TYR A 164 -4.58 -5.17 0.27
N TYR A 165 -4.91 -3.89 0.43
CA TYR A 165 -6.05 -3.24 -0.20
C TYR A 165 -5.57 -2.38 -1.36
N PHE A 166 -6.13 -2.62 -2.54
CA PHE A 166 -5.96 -1.76 -3.70
C PHE A 166 -7.08 -0.71 -3.70
N ILE A 167 -6.71 0.56 -3.60
CA ILE A 167 -7.63 1.68 -3.51
C ILE A 167 -7.50 2.54 -4.76
N PHE A 168 -8.57 2.67 -5.53
CA PHE A 168 -8.60 3.45 -6.77
C PHE A 168 -9.44 4.70 -6.63
N GLY A 169 -8.92 5.84 -7.08
CA GLY A 169 -9.64 7.10 -7.07
C GLY A 169 -9.37 7.96 -8.30
N LYS A 170 -10.28 8.88 -8.61
CA LYS A 170 -10.07 9.86 -9.70
C LYS A 170 -8.92 10.83 -9.41
N ASP A 171 -8.64 11.04 -8.12
CA ASP A 171 -7.56 11.89 -7.60
C ASP A 171 -7.09 11.38 -6.23
N TYR A 172 -6.03 12.00 -5.70
CA TYR A 172 -5.47 11.62 -4.39
C TYR A 172 -6.44 11.87 -3.22
N LYS A 173 -7.35 12.84 -3.33
CA LYS A 173 -8.34 13.12 -2.27
C LYS A 173 -9.35 11.97 -2.16
N GLU A 174 -9.80 11.43 -3.30
CA GLU A 174 -10.70 10.28 -3.31
C GLU A 174 -10.01 9.04 -2.76
N ILE A 175 -8.73 8.79 -3.12
CA ILE A 175 -7.94 7.69 -2.57
C ILE A 175 -7.80 7.83 -1.06
N MET A 176 -7.43 9.02 -0.57
CA MET A 176 -7.34 9.30 0.86
C MET A 176 -8.67 9.14 1.59
N LYS A 177 -9.77 9.59 0.98
CA LYS A 177 -11.11 9.39 1.55
C LYS A 177 -11.42 7.90 1.74
N GLN A 178 -11.22 7.09 0.70
CA GLN A 178 -11.47 5.64 0.77
C GLN A 178 -10.54 4.94 1.78
N TYR A 179 -9.27 5.35 1.86
CA TYR A 179 -8.35 4.86 2.89
C TYR A 179 -8.85 5.19 4.31
N VAL A 180 -9.32 6.41 4.53
CA VAL A 180 -9.88 6.84 5.82
C VAL A 180 -11.21 6.17 6.12
N ASP A 181 -12.05 5.93 5.12
CA ASP A 181 -13.31 5.17 5.28
C ASP A 181 -13.02 3.71 5.70
N LEU A 182 -11.93 3.13 5.20
CA LEU A 182 -11.47 1.78 5.56
C LEU A 182 -10.84 1.72 6.97
N THR A 183 -9.99 2.69 7.30
CA THR A 183 -9.14 2.65 8.51
C THR A 183 -9.65 3.53 9.66
N GLY A 184 -10.73 4.25 9.46
CA GLY A 184 -11.30 5.18 10.42
C GLY A 184 -10.76 6.60 10.28
N LYS A 185 -11.56 7.56 10.69
CA LYS A 185 -11.21 8.98 10.68
C LYS A 185 -10.28 9.32 11.82
N PRO A 186 -9.24 10.14 11.60
CA PRO A 186 -8.42 10.65 12.69
C PRO A 186 -9.27 11.54 13.62
N ILE A 187 -8.95 11.46 14.91
CA ILE A 187 -9.57 12.34 15.90
C ILE A 187 -9.11 13.78 15.62
N MET A 188 -10.07 14.71 15.56
CA MET A 188 -9.75 16.13 15.49
C MET A 188 -9.19 16.58 16.85
N PRO A 189 -7.92 16.98 16.94
CA PRO A 189 -7.35 17.43 18.20
C PRO A 189 -7.98 18.78 18.62
N PRO A 190 -8.11 19.03 19.93
CA PRO A 190 -8.53 20.36 20.39
C PRO A 190 -7.50 21.42 20.01
N LYS A 191 -7.93 22.67 19.84
CA LYS A 191 -7.05 23.77 19.38
C LYS A 191 -5.79 23.95 20.21
N TRP A 192 -5.85 23.74 21.51
CA TRP A 192 -4.68 23.86 22.39
C TRP A 192 -3.60 22.80 22.09
N ALA A 193 -3.96 21.62 21.57
CA ALA A 193 -3.00 20.58 21.19
C ALA A 193 -2.23 20.91 19.90
N LEU A 194 -2.68 21.91 19.14
CA LEU A 194 -2.00 22.42 17.93
C LEU A 194 -1.05 23.60 18.25
N GLY A 195 -0.97 24.00 19.52
CA GLY A 195 -0.08 25.06 19.98
C GLY A 195 1.35 24.59 20.26
N PHE A 196 2.09 25.44 20.95
CA PHE A 196 3.46 25.10 21.36
C PHE A 196 3.45 23.93 22.34
N ALA A 197 4.22 22.91 22.01
CA ALA A 197 4.47 21.74 22.87
C ALA A 197 5.97 21.67 23.20
N GLN A 198 6.29 21.74 24.49
CA GLN A 198 7.67 21.54 24.96
C GLN A 198 7.87 20.08 25.35
N CYS A 199 8.84 19.44 24.73
CA CYS A 199 9.29 18.11 25.09
C CYS A 199 10.72 18.18 25.67
N ARG A 200 10.95 17.51 26.79
CA ARG A 200 12.29 17.37 27.40
C ARG A 200 12.60 15.89 27.51
N GLY A 201 13.67 15.47 26.83
CA GLY A 201 14.26 14.15 27.04
C GLY A 201 15.00 14.09 28.37
N LEU A 202 15.00 12.95 29.00
CA LEU A 202 15.97 12.66 30.07
C LEU A 202 17.35 12.53 29.42
N LEU A 203 18.29 13.33 29.89
CA LEU A 203 19.71 13.18 29.60
C LEU A 203 20.31 12.13 30.52
#